data_88af571674fea48e0bf020a5ec1d8c7a
#
_entry.id   88af571674fea48e0bf020a5ec1d8c7a
#
_cell.length_a   1.000
_cell.length_b   1.000
_cell.length_c   1.000
_cell.angle_alpha   90.00
_cell.angle_beta   90.00
_cell.angle_gamma   90.00
#
_symmetry.space_group_name_H-M   'P 1'
#
loop_
_entity.id
_entity.type
_entity.pdbx_description
1 polymer ?
#
loop_
_entity_poly.entity_id
_entity_poly.type
_entity_poly.pdbx_seq_one_letter_code
_entity_poly.pdbx_strand_id
1 'polypeptide(L)'
;MEVLQQDNNQQGMFYIEHNGTVAAKMTYVWAGTDRIIIDHTEVDDVLRGKSAGKQLVAKAVEFARDKKISIIPLCPFAKSVFDKTPEYRDVL
;
A
#
# COMPACT_ATOMS: atom_id res chain seq x y z
N MET A 1 -4.69 -12.52 -5.81
CA MET A 1 -3.38 -12.18 -6.40
C MET A 1 -2.40 -11.85 -5.28
N GLU A 2 -1.14 -12.15 -5.50
CA GLU A 2 -0.12 -11.98 -4.48
C GLU A 2 0.41 -10.54 -4.47
N VAL A 3 0.49 -9.94 -3.29
CA VAL A 3 1.12 -8.62 -3.12
C VAL A 3 2.52 -8.83 -2.56
N LEU A 4 3.51 -8.30 -3.28
CA LEU A 4 4.92 -8.37 -2.89
C LEU A 4 5.35 -7.04 -2.29
N GLN A 5 6.51 -7.02 -1.64
CA GLN A 5 7.02 -5.82 -0.99
C GLN A 5 8.52 -5.70 -1.18
N GLN A 6 8.99 -4.48 -1.47
CA GLN A 6 10.40 -4.10 -1.42
C GLN A 6 10.54 -2.96 -0.42
N ASP A 7 11.62 -2.97 0.38
CA ASP A 7 11.86 -1.95 1.39
C ASP A 7 13.37 -1.84 1.63
N ASN A 8 13.88 -0.60 1.63
CA ASN A 8 15.30 -0.34 1.90
C ASN A 8 15.53 0.49 3.16
N ASN A 9 14.53 0.54 4.07
CA ASN A 9 14.53 1.29 5.31
C ASN A 9 14.40 2.81 5.15
N GLN A 10 14.34 3.33 3.93
CA GLN A 10 14.08 4.73 3.63
C GLN A 10 12.81 4.88 2.82
N GLN A 11 12.61 3.98 1.87
CA GLN A 11 11.41 3.95 1.03
C GLN A 11 11.14 2.53 0.60
N GLY A 12 9.96 2.30 0.07
CA GLY A 12 9.58 0.98 -0.40
C GLY A 12 8.35 1.02 -1.26
N MET A 13 7.89 -0.17 -1.63
CA MET A 13 6.63 -0.30 -2.36
C MET A 13 6.01 -1.66 -2.11
N PHE A 14 4.68 -1.69 -2.17
CA PHE A 14 3.90 -2.91 -2.32
C PHE A 14 3.53 -3.02 -3.79
N TYR A 15 3.61 -4.23 -4.37
CA TYR A 15 3.37 -4.36 -5.80
C TYR A 15 2.81 -5.72 -6.15
N ILE A 16 2.20 -5.78 -7.33
CA ILE A 16 1.61 -7.00 -7.88
C ILE A 16 2.20 -7.19 -9.28
N GLU A 17 2.70 -8.39 -9.54
CA GLU A 17 3.22 -8.74 -10.86
C GLU A 17 2.17 -9.48 -11.67
N HIS A 18 2.20 -9.27 -12.99
CA HIS A 18 1.36 -9.98 -13.94
C HIS A 18 2.23 -10.30 -15.15
N ASN A 19 2.37 -11.59 -15.45
CA ASN A 19 3.22 -12.06 -16.55
C ASN A 19 4.66 -11.53 -16.46
N GLY A 20 5.23 -11.52 -15.24
CA GLY A 20 6.61 -11.11 -15.02
C GLY A 20 6.85 -9.61 -15.00
N THR A 21 5.79 -8.79 -15.07
CA THR A 21 5.88 -7.34 -15.10
C THR A 21 5.10 -6.75 -13.93
N VAL A 22 5.60 -5.66 -13.33
CA VAL A 22 4.86 -4.97 -12.28
C VAL A 22 3.63 -4.32 -12.91
N ALA A 23 2.45 -4.79 -12.52
CA ALA A 23 1.17 -4.31 -13.06
C ALA A 23 0.41 -3.42 -12.08
N ALA A 24 0.80 -3.38 -10.83
CA ALA A 24 0.24 -2.47 -9.82
C ALA A 24 1.31 -2.20 -8.77
N LYS A 25 1.37 -0.96 -8.29
CA LYS A 25 2.31 -0.63 -7.21
C LYS A 25 1.78 0.51 -6.36
N MET A 26 2.19 0.50 -5.09
CA MET A 26 1.90 1.55 -4.15
C MET A 26 3.19 1.86 -3.41
N THR A 27 3.74 3.06 -3.64
CA THR A 27 5.01 3.45 -3.05
C THR A 27 4.81 4.14 -1.72
N TYR A 28 5.82 4.07 -0.87
CA TYR A 28 5.80 4.76 0.42
C TYR A 28 7.21 5.19 0.81
N VAL A 29 7.29 6.13 1.74
CA VAL A 29 8.55 6.55 2.34
C VAL A 29 8.42 6.43 3.86
N TRP A 30 9.54 6.13 4.52
CA TRP A 30 9.57 6.11 5.99
C TRP A 30 9.65 7.53 6.53
N ALA A 31 8.87 7.82 7.56
CA ALA A 31 8.93 9.06 8.32
C ALA A 31 9.37 8.70 9.73
N GLY A 32 10.68 8.68 9.96
CA GLY A 32 11.25 8.11 11.17
C GLY A 32 11.23 6.59 11.11
N THR A 33 11.09 5.94 12.26
CA THR A 33 11.08 4.48 12.35
C THR A 33 9.72 3.90 12.70
N ASP A 34 8.72 4.77 12.92
CA ASP A 34 7.42 4.36 13.47
C ASP A 34 6.23 4.68 12.55
N ARG A 35 6.47 5.20 11.34
CA ARG A 35 5.40 5.46 10.40
C ARG A 35 5.90 5.48 8.96
N ILE A 36 4.99 5.19 8.05
CA ILE A 36 5.23 5.29 6.61
C ILE A 36 4.21 6.24 6.00
N ILE A 37 4.62 6.92 4.92
CA ILE A 37 3.77 7.82 4.15
C ILE A 37 3.53 7.16 2.81
N ILE A 38 2.29 6.82 2.51
CA ILE A 38 1.93 6.28 1.19
C ILE A 38 1.74 7.46 0.25
N ASP A 39 2.58 7.58 -0.77
CA ASP A 39 2.62 8.77 -1.62
C ASP A 39 2.05 8.56 -3.03
N HIS A 40 2.02 7.34 -3.54
CA HIS A 40 1.57 7.13 -4.92
C HIS A 40 1.08 5.70 -5.13
N THR A 41 0.02 5.55 -5.93
CA THR A 41 -0.55 4.25 -6.29
C THR A 41 -0.85 4.24 -7.78
N GLU A 42 -0.43 3.17 -8.47
CA GLU A 42 -0.70 2.95 -9.88
C GLU A 42 -1.23 1.54 -10.09
N VAL A 43 -2.22 1.38 -10.96
CA VAL A 43 -2.76 0.08 -11.35
C VAL A 43 -2.94 0.06 -12.85
N ASP A 44 -2.29 -0.89 -13.52
CA ASP A 44 -2.44 -1.07 -14.96
C ASP A 44 -3.83 -1.60 -15.33
N ASP A 45 -4.26 -1.30 -16.55
CA ASP A 45 -5.56 -1.72 -17.04
C ASP A 45 -5.76 -3.24 -16.98
N VAL A 46 -4.69 -4.02 -17.12
CA VAL A 46 -4.77 -5.48 -17.06
C VAL A 46 -5.33 -5.99 -15.73
N LEU A 47 -5.17 -5.21 -14.67
CA LEU A 47 -5.69 -5.56 -13.35
C LEU A 47 -6.96 -4.78 -12.98
N ARG A 48 -7.50 -4.00 -13.90
CA ARG A 48 -8.71 -3.21 -13.63
C ARG A 48 -9.88 -4.15 -13.30
N GLY A 49 -10.67 -3.77 -12.29
CA GLY A 49 -11.80 -4.57 -11.86
C GLY A 49 -11.45 -5.73 -10.95
N LYS A 50 -10.17 -5.92 -10.62
CA LYS A 50 -9.72 -7.02 -9.74
C LYS A 50 -9.39 -6.56 -8.33
N SER A 51 -9.75 -5.33 -7.98
CA SER A 51 -9.51 -4.76 -6.65
C SER A 51 -8.02 -4.74 -6.27
N ALA A 52 -7.13 -4.58 -7.28
CA ALA A 52 -5.69 -4.59 -7.04
C ALA A 52 -5.25 -3.50 -6.06
N GLY A 53 -5.76 -2.27 -6.25
CA GLY A 53 -5.41 -1.17 -5.36
C GLY A 53 -5.84 -1.42 -3.91
N LYS A 54 -7.03 -1.98 -3.72
CA LYS A 54 -7.50 -2.32 -2.38
C LYS A 54 -6.64 -3.39 -1.73
N GLN A 55 -6.16 -4.35 -2.53
CA GLN A 55 -5.28 -5.39 -2.02
C GLN A 55 -3.91 -4.83 -1.62
N LEU A 56 -3.41 -3.83 -2.36
CA LEU A 56 -2.18 -3.13 -1.98
C LEU A 56 -2.34 -2.45 -0.62
N VAL A 57 -3.45 -1.73 -0.42
CA VAL A 57 -3.72 -1.06 0.86
C VAL A 57 -3.87 -2.09 1.98
N ALA A 58 -4.58 -3.19 1.74
CA ALA A 58 -4.76 -4.24 2.75
C ALA A 58 -3.41 -4.81 3.19
N LYS A 59 -2.48 -4.99 2.26
CA LYS A 59 -1.14 -5.49 2.58
C LYS A 59 -0.35 -4.47 3.39
N ALA A 60 -0.48 -3.18 3.07
CA ALA A 60 0.15 -2.12 3.85
C ALA A 60 -0.37 -2.10 5.28
N VAL A 61 -1.67 -2.30 5.48
CA VAL A 61 -2.27 -2.35 6.81
C VAL A 61 -1.72 -3.54 7.59
N GLU A 62 -1.63 -4.71 6.96
CA GLU A 62 -1.05 -5.90 7.56
C GLU A 62 0.40 -5.66 8.00
N PHE A 63 1.19 -5.05 7.13
CA PHE A 63 2.58 -4.69 7.43
C PHE A 63 2.67 -3.75 8.63
N ALA A 64 1.82 -2.72 8.65
CA ALA A 64 1.81 -1.74 9.74
C ALA A 64 1.44 -2.39 11.07
N ARG A 65 0.47 -3.31 11.07
CA ARG A 65 0.07 -4.03 12.28
C ARG A 65 1.20 -4.92 12.79
N ASP A 66 1.87 -5.64 11.88
CA ASP A 66 2.98 -6.52 12.26
C ASP A 66 4.15 -5.75 12.83
N LYS A 67 4.46 -4.59 12.28
CA LYS A 67 5.58 -3.75 12.74
C LYS A 67 5.19 -2.77 13.84
N LYS A 68 3.89 -2.66 14.14
CA LYS A 68 3.36 -1.70 15.12
C LYS A 68 3.72 -0.27 14.76
N ILE A 69 3.53 0.08 13.49
CA ILE A 69 3.77 1.42 12.94
C ILE A 69 2.47 2.01 12.43
N SER A 70 2.49 3.31 12.11
CA SER A 70 1.34 4.04 11.58
C SER A 70 1.50 4.31 10.09
N ILE A 71 0.39 4.60 9.43
CA ILE A 71 0.34 4.95 8.01
C ILE A 71 -0.24 6.35 7.86
N ILE A 72 0.42 7.18 7.03
CA ILE A 72 -0.11 8.48 6.60
C ILE A 72 -0.47 8.31 5.12
N PRO A 73 -1.77 8.23 4.77
CA PRO A 73 -2.18 8.05 3.37
C PRO A 73 -2.29 9.39 2.65
N LEU A 74 -1.19 9.88 2.09
CA LEU A 74 -1.20 11.10 1.28
C LEU A 74 -1.76 10.88 -0.11
N CYS A 75 -1.58 9.68 -0.67
CA CYS A 75 -2.13 9.33 -1.97
C CYS A 75 -3.67 9.38 -1.91
N PRO A 76 -4.35 10.12 -2.80
CA PRO A 76 -5.81 10.20 -2.76
C PRO A 76 -6.50 8.84 -2.83
N PHE A 77 -5.97 7.92 -3.61
CA PHE A 77 -6.55 6.58 -3.70
C PHE A 77 -6.49 5.86 -2.35
N ALA A 78 -5.30 5.83 -1.74
CA ALA A 78 -5.12 5.17 -0.44
C ALA A 78 -6.01 5.81 0.62
N LYS A 79 -6.05 7.15 0.65
CA LYS A 79 -6.90 7.86 1.59
C LYS A 79 -8.37 7.47 1.42
N SER A 80 -8.85 7.33 0.18
CA SER A 80 -10.24 6.95 -0.05
C SER A 80 -10.54 5.54 0.46
N VAL A 81 -9.59 4.62 0.36
CA VAL A 81 -9.77 3.27 0.88
C VAL A 81 -9.87 3.30 2.40
N PHE A 82 -9.00 4.06 3.08
CA PHE A 82 -9.07 4.21 4.53
C PHE A 82 -10.38 4.86 4.97
N ASP A 83 -10.85 5.87 4.24
CA ASP A 83 -12.11 6.55 4.57
C ASP A 83 -13.30 5.60 4.48
N LYS A 84 -13.24 4.62 3.59
CA LYS A 84 -14.34 3.66 3.38
C LYS A 84 -14.19 2.38 4.19
N THR A 85 -13.10 2.22 4.91
CA THR A 85 -12.78 0.99 5.63
C THR A 85 -12.44 1.30 7.07
N PRO A 86 -13.45 1.52 7.93
CA PRO A 86 -13.20 1.89 9.34
C PRO A 86 -12.31 0.90 10.09
N GLU A 87 -12.27 -0.36 9.67
CA GLU A 87 -11.47 -1.41 10.31
C GLU A 87 -9.98 -1.11 10.23
N TYR A 88 -9.55 -0.23 9.32
CA TYR A 88 -8.14 0.11 9.13
C TYR A 88 -7.68 1.32 9.97
N ARG A 89 -8.57 1.92 10.77
CA ARG A 89 -8.23 3.12 11.53
C ARG A 89 -7.15 2.89 12.58
N ASP A 90 -6.97 1.67 13.00
CA ASP A 90 -5.98 1.34 14.02
C ASP A 90 -4.53 1.60 13.58
N VAL A 91 -4.28 1.77 12.29
CA VAL A 91 -2.94 2.04 11.76
C VAL A 91 -2.75 3.50 11.31
N LEU A 92 -3.75 4.34 11.47
CA LEU A 92 -3.65 5.76 11.08
C LEU A 92 -3.01 6.62 12.17
#